data_c8f435a0376433effd1b7c77c28c7089
#
_entry.id   c8f435a0376433effd1b7c77c28c7089
#
_cell.length_a   1.000
_cell.length_b   1.000
_cell.length_c   1.000
_cell.angle_alpha   90.00
_cell.angle_beta   90.00
_cell.angle_gamma   90.00
#
_symmetry.space_group_name_H-M   'P 1'
#
loop_
_entity.id
_entity.type
_entity.pdbx_description
1 polymer ?
#
loop_
_entity_poly.entity_id
_entity_poly.type
_entity_poly.pdbx_seq_one_letter_code
_entity_poly.pdbx_strand_id
1 'polypeptide(L)'
;VWSSEKFITGFSDLPIMPGMQELPDANISFDTASGRIVEAFAKTEQNVEKILSFYKNVLPQLGWRVKKDTMFVRDTEILNLDLRKERDSVIVQFSLKPQ
;
A
#
# COMPACT_ATOMS: atom_id res chain seq x y z
N VAL A 1 7.85 4.29 19.35
CA VAL A 1 6.65 4.99 18.96
C VAL A 1 6.79 5.52 17.56
N TRP A 2 5.73 5.44 16.85
CA TRP A 2 5.74 5.89 15.48
C TRP A 2 4.65 6.89 15.27
N SER A 3 4.76 7.90 16.06
CA SER A 3 3.76 8.92 16.16
C SER A 3 3.70 9.83 14.96
N SER A 4 4.72 9.78 14.11
CA SER A 4 4.77 10.70 13.00
C SER A 4 4.47 10.04 11.68
N GLU A 5 3.79 8.92 11.73
CA GLU A 5 3.47 8.24 10.49
C GLU A 5 2.68 9.09 9.56
N LYS A 6 3.03 8.95 8.32
CA LYS A 6 2.25 9.50 7.24
C LYS A 6 1.48 8.37 6.60
N PHE A 7 0.38 8.73 5.97
CA PHE A 7 -0.45 7.77 5.28
C PHE A 7 -0.45 8.06 3.79
N ILE A 8 -0.63 7.00 3.01
CA ILE A 8 -0.72 7.14 1.56
C ILE A 8 -1.97 7.93 1.23
N THR A 9 -1.83 8.92 0.36
CA THR A 9 -2.95 9.75 -0.06
C THR A 9 -4.04 8.88 -0.70
N GLY A 10 -5.27 9.08 -0.25
CA GLY A 10 -6.39 8.28 -0.71
C GLY A 10 -6.69 7.09 0.17
N PHE A 11 -5.78 6.75 1.07
CA PHE A 11 -5.97 5.66 2.03
C PHE A 11 -5.90 6.26 3.42
N SER A 12 -6.99 6.20 4.15
CA SER A 12 -7.03 6.82 5.46
C SER A 12 -6.16 6.10 6.49
N ASP A 13 -5.84 4.85 6.24
CA ASP A 13 -5.12 4.04 7.22
C ASP A 13 -4.05 3.15 6.61
N LEU A 14 -3.46 3.57 5.49
CA LEU A 14 -2.35 2.83 4.91
C LEU A 14 -1.06 3.61 5.16
N PRO A 15 -0.22 3.14 6.10
CA PRO A 15 0.97 3.91 6.46
C PRO A 15 2.05 3.85 5.40
N ILE A 16 2.84 4.90 5.35
CA ILE A 16 4.00 4.97 4.49
C ILE A 16 5.18 4.41 5.28
N MET A 17 5.86 3.43 4.68
CA MET A 17 7.04 2.86 5.27
C MET A 17 8.12 3.93 5.46
N PRO A 18 8.88 3.92 6.57
CA PRO A 18 9.98 4.88 6.73
C PRO A 18 10.95 4.82 5.55
N GLY A 19 11.33 5.97 5.05
CA GLY A 19 12.22 6.05 3.91
C GLY A 19 11.53 5.96 2.56
N MET A 20 10.22 5.81 2.56
CA MET A 20 9.46 5.72 1.33
C MET A 20 8.89 7.08 0.98
N GLN A 21 8.87 7.39 -0.30
CA GLN A 21 8.37 8.66 -0.80
C GLN A 21 7.17 8.43 -1.70
N GLU A 22 6.07 9.05 -1.37
CA GLU A 22 4.86 8.92 -2.17
C GLU A 22 5.01 9.66 -3.50
N LEU A 23 4.38 9.12 -4.54
CA LEU A 23 4.35 9.73 -5.86
C LEU A 23 2.91 10.16 -6.16
N PRO A 24 2.47 11.29 -5.59
CA PRO A 24 1.03 11.62 -5.60
C PRO A 24 0.47 11.91 -6.97
N ASP A 25 1.29 12.33 -7.92
CA ASP A 25 0.80 12.66 -9.26
C ASP A 25 0.26 11.45 -10.00
N ALA A 26 0.61 10.24 -9.57
CA ALA A 26 0.16 9.02 -10.22
C ALA A 26 -1.05 8.41 -9.54
N ASN A 27 -1.56 9.02 -8.49
CA ASN A 27 -2.69 8.47 -7.74
C ASN A 27 -3.99 8.59 -8.50
N ILE A 28 -4.81 7.56 -8.38
CA ILE A 28 -6.13 7.51 -8.99
C ILE A 28 -7.11 7.09 -7.90
N SER A 29 -8.26 7.77 -7.85
CA SER A 29 -9.29 7.43 -6.87
C SER A 29 -10.65 7.74 -7.47
N PHE A 30 -11.55 6.75 -7.46
CA PHE A 30 -12.91 6.99 -7.90
C PHE A 30 -13.84 5.95 -7.28
N ASP A 31 -15.12 6.29 -7.21
CA ASP A 31 -16.13 5.44 -6.63
C ASP A 31 -16.87 4.69 -7.72
N THR A 32 -17.26 3.45 -7.40
CA THR A 32 -18.10 2.65 -8.27
C THR A 32 -19.30 2.17 -7.47
N ALA A 33 -20.23 1.54 -8.16
CA ALA A 33 -21.39 0.97 -7.49
C ALA A 33 -21.01 -0.12 -6.49
N SER A 34 -19.90 -0.80 -6.72
CA SER A 34 -19.43 -1.87 -5.85
C SER A 34 -18.55 -1.39 -4.71
N GLY A 35 -18.10 -0.14 -4.76
CA GLY A 35 -17.19 0.41 -3.78
C GLY A 35 -16.16 1.31 -4.44
N ARG A 36 -15.15 1.66 -3.68
CA ARG A 36 -14.13 2.58 -4.18
C ARG A 36 -12.97 1.82 -4.81
N ILE A 37 -12.33 2.47 -5.77
CA ILE A 37 -11.09 1.99 -6.37
C ILE A 37 -10.05 3.07 -6.17
N VAL A 38 -8.93 2.71 -5.57
CA VAL A 38 -7.85 3.65 -5.28
C VAL A 38 -6.54 3.02 -5.71
N GLU A 39 -5.73 3.79 -6.44
CA GLU A 39 -4.37 3.37 -6.77
C GLU A 39 -3.42 4.46 -6.35
N ALA A 40 -2.34 4.07 -5.70
CA ALA A 40 -1.34 4.99 -5.23
C ALA A 40 0.04 4.39 -5.48
N PHE A 41 1.03 5.25 -5.59
CA PHE A 41 2.38 4.83 -5.92
C PHE A 41 3.35 5.46 -4.94
N ALA A 42 4.40 4.71 -4.62
CA ALA A 42 5.47 5.22 -3.78
C ALA A 42 6.79 4.63 -4.23
N LYS A 43 7.88 5.23 -3.80
CA LYS A 43 9.21 4.86 -4.22
C LYS A 43 10.11 4.79 -3.00
N THR A 44 10.97 3.78 -2.95
CA THR A 44 11.92 3.65 -1.85
C THR A 44 13.19 2.99 -2.36
N GLU A 45 14.28 3.26 -1.66
CA GLU A 45 15.55 2.58 -1.93
C GLU A 45 15.72 1.32 -1.09
N GLN A 46 14.75 1.02 -0.23
CA GLN A 46 14.76 -0.21 0.52
C GLN A 46 14.50 -1.38 -0.42
N ASN A 47 14.97 -2.57 -0.03
CA ASN A 47 14.76 -3.72 -0.89
C ASN A 47 13.36 -4.29 -0.73
N VAL A 48 13.00 -5.17 -1.67
CA VAL A 48 11.67 -5.75 -1.73
C VAL A 48 11.33 -6.49 -0.43
N GLU A 49 12.29 -7.20 0.12
CA GLU A 49 12.03 -7.99 1.33
C GLU A 49 11.67 -7.11 2.51
N LYS A 50 12.33 -5.97 2.65
CA LYS A 50 12.01 -5.06 3.73
C LYS A 50 10.65 -4.42 3.55
N ILE A 51 10.29 -4.11 2.32
CA ILE A 51 8.97 -3.54 2.03
C ILE A 51 7.88 -4.53 2.41
N LEU A 52 8.02 -5.77 1.96
CA LEU A 52 7.02 -6.79 2.25
C LEU A 52 6.95 -7.08 3.74
N SER A 53 8.10 -7.13 4.41
CA SER A 53 8.13 -7.37 5.84
C SER A 53 7.40 -6.28 6.60
N PHE A 54 7.62 -5.01 6.20
CA PHE A 54 6.97 -3.90 6.86
C PHE A 54 5.45 -4.03 6.74
N TYR A 55 4.94 -4.25 5.52
CA TYR A 55 3.50 -4.28 5.33
C TYR A 55 2.87 -5.56 5.88
N LYS A 56 3.59 -6.67 5.88
CA LYS A 56 3.08 -7.88 6.51
C LYS A 56 2.98 -7.75 8.02
N ASN A 57 3.77 -6.87 8.62
CA ASN A 57 3.68 -6.61 10.05
C ASN A 57 2.62 -5.57 10.38
N VAL A 58 2.51 -4.54 9.56
CA VAL A 58 1.67 -3.39 9.87
C VAL A 58 0.22 -3.62 9.51
N LEU A 59 -0.03 -4.20 8.34
CA LEU A 59 -1.40 -4.30 7.84
C LEU A 59 -2.29 -5.17 8.71
N PRO A 60 -1.82 -6.31 9.26
CA PRO A 60 -2.69 -7.06 10.17
C PRO A 60 -3.12 -6.28 11.40
N GLN A 61 -2.29 -5.36 11.87
CA GLN A 61 -2.65 -4.52 13.02
C GLN A 61 -3.78 -3.56 12.68
N LEU A 62 -4.01 -3.35 11.38
CA LEU A 62 -5.07 -2.46 10.91
C LEU A 62 -6.27 -3.24 10.38
N GLY A 63 -6.30 -4.54 10.66
CA GLY A 63 -7.45 -5.35 10.30
C GLY A 63 -7.34 -6.08 8.97
N TRP A 64 -6.23 -5.92 8.27
CA TRP A 64 -6.04 -6.63 7.00
C TRP A 64 -5.54 -8.03 7.25
N ARG A 65 -5.98 -8.97 6.45
CA ARG A 65 -5.52 -10.34 6.51
C ARG A 65 -4.80 -10.69 5.22
N VAL A 66 -3.67 -11.37 5.34
CA VAL A 66 -2.93 -11.84 4.17
C VAL A 66 -3.76 -12.91 3.49
N LYS A 67 -4.08 -12.71 2.22
CA LYS A 67 -4.76 -13.73 1.44
C LYS A 67 -3.75 -14.58 0.69
N LYS A 68 -2.77 -13.93 0.06
CA LYS A 68 -1.62 -14.61 -0.49
C LYS A 68 -0.58 -13.55 -0.81
N ASP A 69 0.66 -13.89 -0.60
CA ASP A 69 1.84 -13.07 -0.89
C ASP A 69 1.63 -11.57 -0.66
N THR A 70 1.24 -10.85 -1.69
CA THR A 70 1.10 -9.40 -1.64
C THR A 70 -0.34 -8.94 -1.65
N MET A 71 -1.27 -9.85 -1.42
CA MET A 71 -2.69 -9.55 -1.46
C MET A 71 -3.28 -9.63 -0.06
N PHE A 72 -3.98 -8.57 0.34
CA PHE A 72 -4.59 -8.47 1.66
C PHE A 72 -6.07 -8.20 1.51
N VAL A 73 -6.86 -8.73 2.44
CA VAL A 73 -8.30 -8.50 2.41
C VAL A 73 -8.77 -7.96 3.75
N ARG A 74 -9.76 -7.10 3.70
CA ARG A 74 -10.41 -6.55 4.88
C ARG A 74 -11.83 -6.17 4.50
N ASP A 75 -12.79 -6.73 5.23
CA ASP A 75 -14.22 -6.48 4.96
C ASP A 75 -14.52 -6.78 3.50
N THR A 76 -14.93 -5.77 2.74
CA THR A 76 -15.31 -5.96 1.35
C THR A 76 -14.23 -5.48 0.38
N GLU A 77 -13.01 -5.28 0.87
CA GLU A 77 -11.96 -4.68 0.05
C GLU A 77 -10.74 -5.58 -0.08
N ILE A 78 -10.08 -5.48 -1.21
CA ILE A 78 -8.82 -6.15 -1.47
C ILE A 78 -7.76 -5.08 -1.69
N LEU A 79 -6.65 -5.23 -0.98
CA LEU A 79 -5.46 -4.39 -1.18
C LEU A 79 -4.37 -5.26 -1.77
N ASN A 80 -3.84 -4.83 -2.90
CA ASN A 80 -2.78 -5.55 -3.56
C ASN A 80 -1.55 -4.66 -3.69
N LEU A 81 -0.38 -5.20 -3.38
CA LEU A 81 0.89 -4.50 -3.52
C LEU A 81 1.65 -5.07 -4.70
N ASP A 82 2.02 -4.20 -5.63
CA ASP A 82 2.83 -4.60 -6.77
C ASP A 82 4.17 -3.88 -6.66
N LEU A 83 5.25 -4.64 -6.60
CA LEU A 83 6.58 -4.10 -6.40
C LEU A 83 7.41 -4.29 -7.64
N ARG A 84 8.01 -3.21 -8.14
CA ARG A 84 8.79 -3.24 -9.34
C ARG A 84 10.13 -2.57 -9.11
N LYS A 85 11.20 -3.28 -9.39
CA LYS A 85 12.54 -2.71 -9.24
C LYS A 85 12.87 -1.79 -10.40
N GLU A 86 13.45 -0.64 -10.08
CA GLU A 86 13.92 0.32 -11.06
C GLU A 86 15.26 0.84 -10.60
N ARG A 87 16.33 0.34 -11.19
CA ARG A 87 17.68 0.76 -10.83
C ARG A 87 17.91 0.55 -9.33
N ASP A 88 18.12 1.63 -8.60
CA ASP A 88 18.40 1.56 -7.16
C ASP A 88 17.17 1.68 -6.31
N SER A 89 16.01 1.69 -6.93
CA SER A 89 14.75 1.94 -6.22
C SER A 89 13.76 0.84 -6.49
N VAL A 90 12.72 0.81 -5.65
CA VAL A 90 11.56 -0.05 -5.86
C VAL A 90 10.34 0.85 -5.92
N ILE A 91 9.53 0.67 -6.95
CA ILE A 91 8.24 1.36 -7.07
C ILE A 91 7.20 0.42 -6.52
N VAL A 92 6.41 0.91 -5.58
CA VAL A 92 5.33 0.14 -4.97
C VAL A 92 4.02 0.73 -5.42
N GLN A 93 3.19 -0.11 -6.01
CA GLN A 93 1.83 0.27 -6.40
C GLN A 93 0.86 -0.35 -5.41
N PHE A 94 0.07 0.49 -4.77
CA PHE A 94 -0.98 0.06 -3.85
C PHE A 94 -2.30 0.13 -4.60
N SER A 95 -2.96 -1.00 -4.74
CA SER A 95 -4.25 -1.06 -5.45
C SER A 95 -5.32 -1.54 -4.49
N LEU A 96 -6.33 -0.71 -4.30
CA LEU A 96 -7.47 -1.03 -3.46
C LEU A 96 -8.71 -1.13 -4.33
N LYS A 97 -9.47 -2.19 -4.15
CA LYS A 97 -10.69 -2.35 -4.93
C LYS A 97 -11.68 -3.22 -4.16
N PRO A 98 -12.96 -3.19 -4.54
CA PRO A 98 -13.94 -4.08 -3.90
C PRO A 98 -13.66 -5.53 -4.23
N GLN A 99 -13.99 -6.38 -3.27
CA GLN A 99 -13.93 -7.82 -3.50
C GLN A 99 -15.03 -8.25 -4.42
#